data_2fc530cbd4f889c51b3f8930977f58f7
#
_entry.id   2fc530cbd4f889c51b3f8930977f58f7
#
_cell.length_a   1.000
_cell.length_b   1.000
_cell.length_c   1.000
_cell.angle_alpha   90.00
_cell.angle_beta   90.00
_cell.angle_gamma   90.00
#
_symmetry.space_group_name_H-M   'P 1'
#
loop_
_entity.id
_entity.type
_entity.pdbx_description
1 polymer ?
#
loop_
_entity_poly.entity_id
_entity_poly.type
_entity_poly.pdbx_seq_one_letter_code
_entity_poly.pdbx_strand_id
1 'polypeptide(L)'
;MTYALARAFVAASGAAAGVLLTVIASSAGQSTTPAPPATQQTVPAASAQADDKNAAIYTRVCSTCHEPERILSNRRTRDQWGEVIDKMVERGAQGSDEDFDAVLEYLMSHYGRVNVNRAAPEDLGAVLKLSEKDAQAIVAYRSENGPFADFEALTKVPGIDVEVLAKNRDAVSF
;
A
#
# COMPACT_ATOMS: atom_id res chain seq x y z
N MET A 1 6.87 -6.06 -49.21
CA MET A 1 5.75 -5.27 -49.73
C MET A 1 5.70 -3.97 -48.93
N THR A 2 6.13 -2.93 -49.60
CA THR A 2 6.28 -1.54 -49.13
C THR A 2 4.91 -0.81 -49.23
N TYR A 3 4.57 -0.05 -48.21
CA TYR A 3 3.69 1.09 -48.37
C TYR A 3 4.20 2.27 -47.53
N ALA A 4 4.63 3.27 -48.27
CA ALA A 4 5.02 4.59 -47.82
C ALA A 4 3.85 5.60 -48.10
N LEU A 5 3.99 6.81 -47.53
CA LEU A 5 3.33 8.08 -47.82
C LEU A 5 1.96 8.29 -47.10
N ALA A 6 1.64 9.47 -46.54
CA ALA A 6 1.98 10.82 -46.97
C ALA A 6 1.88 11.85 -45.82
N ARG A 7 2.68 12.89 -45.95
CA ARG A 7 2.68 14.19 -45.27
C ARG A 7 1.44 15.01 -45.59
N ALA A 8 0.94 15.80 -44.63
CA ALA A 8 0.26 17.04 -44.93
C ALA A 8 0.67 18.13 -43.90
N PHE A 9 1.46 19.06 -44.38
CA PHE A 9 1.70 20.38 -43.78
C PHE A 9 0.50 21.28 -44.10
N VAL A 10 -0.02 22.01 -43.11
CA VAL A 10 -0.79 23.23 -43.35
C VAL A 10 -0.23 24.33 -42.47
N ALA A 11 0.44 25.27 -43.11
CA ALA A 11 0.78 26.57 -42.55
C ALA A 11 -0.34 27.56 -42.88
N ALA A 12 -0.77 28.32 -41.93
CA ALA A 12 -1.54 29.55 -42.18
C ALA A 12 -1.03 30.68 -41.28
N SER A 13 -0.40 31.62 -41.94
CA SER A 13 -0.03 32.94 -41.43
C SER A 13 -1.25 33.85 -41.39
N GLY A 14 -1.32 34.71 -40.35
CA GLY A 14 -2.34 35.78 -40.28
C GLY A 14 -1.87 36.89 -39.33
N ALA A 15 -1.63 38.06 -39.91
CA ALA A 15 -0.98 39.23 -39.31
C ALA A 15 -1.90 40.11 -38.45
N ALA A 16 -1.28 40.77 -37.48
CA ALA A 16 -1.37 42.13 -36.99
C ALA A 16 -2.74 42.80 -36.80
N ALA A 17 -2.99 43.30 -35.59
CA ALA A 17 -3.44 44.67 -35.33
C ALA A 17 -3.24 45.01 -33.85
N GLY A 18 -2.44 46.06 -33.59
CA GLY A 18 -2.19 46.64 -32.27
C GLY A 18 -3.39 47.46 -31.78
N VAL A 19 -3.61 47.40 -30.47
CA VAL A 19 -4.31 48.45 -29.71
C VAL A 19 -3.59 48.71 -28.44
N LEU A 20 -3.07 49.91 -28.32
CA LEU A 20 -2.54 50.54 -27.13
C LEU A 20 -3.72 50.91 -26.22
N LEU A 21 -3.77 50.49 -24.98
CA LEU A 21 -4.57 51.15 -23.94
C LEU A 21 -4.01 50.94 -22.52
N THR A 22 -3.50 52.03 -21.99
CA THR A 22 -3.51 52.57 -20.62
C THR A 22 -3.38 51.60 -19.43
N VAL A 23 -2.28 51.82 -18.76
CA VAL A 23 -1.94 51.43 -17.39
C VAL A 23 -2.98 51.99 -16.41
N ILE A 24 -3.59 51.10 -15.64
CA ILE A 24 -4.21 51.44 -14.36
C ILE A 24 -3.52 50.52 -13.31
N ALA A 25 -2.65 51.16 -12.48
CA ALA A 25 -2.11 50.53 -11.31
C ALA A 25 -3.21 50.33 -10.28
N SER A 26 -3.68 49.13 -10.11
CA SER A 26 -4.48 48.71 -8.94
C SER A 26 -3.62 47.83 -8.07
N SER A 27 -3.15 48.39 -6.98
CA SER A 27 -2.57 47.67 -5.84
C SER A 27 -3.68 46.84 -5.20
N ALA A 28 -3.78 45.61 -5.59
CA ALA A 28 -4.60 44.60 -4.90
C ALA A 28 -3.70 43.88 -3.90
N GLY A 29 -4.03 44.04 -2.62
CA GLY A 29 -3.34 43.41 -1.51
C GLY A 29 -3.31 41.88 -1.69
N GLN A 30 -2.12 41.33 -1.51
CA GLN A 30 -1.93 39.88 -1.40
C GLN A 30 -2.55 39.41 -0.07
N SER A 31 -3.78 38.90 -0.14
CA SER A 31 -4.33 38.09 0.94
C SER A 31 -3.56 36.78 0.93
N THR A 32 -2.59 36.67 1.85
CA THR A 32 -1.98 35.37 2.18
C THR A 32 -3.03 34.55 2.89
N THR A 33 -3.76 33.74 2.13
CA THR A 33 -4.59 32.69 2.70
C THR A 33 -3.65 31.67 3.33
N PRO A 34 -3.75 31.37 4.65
CA PRO A 34 -2.98 30.32 5.27
C PRO A 34 -3.32 29.00 4.57
N ALA A 35 -2.29 28.23 4.19
CA ALA A 35 -2.48 26.88 3.70
C ALA A 35 -3.28 26.09 4.75
N PRO A 36 -4.28 25.29 4.35
CA PRO A 36 -4.98 24.44 5.28
C PRO A 36 -3.97 23.50 5.96
N PRO A 37 -4.10 23.25 7.27
CA PRO A 37 -3.23 22.33 7.97
C PRO A 37 -3.28 20.97 7.27
N ALA A 38 -2.10 20.36 7.07
CA ALA A 38 -1.99 19.02 6.52
C ALA A 38 -2.94 18.10 7.29
N THR A 39 -3.93 17.56 6.58
CA THR A 39 -4.89 16.63 7.16
C THR A 39 -4.10 15.41 7.62
N GLN A 40 -3.92 15.28 8.93
CA GLN A 40 -3.44 14.05 9.53
C GLN A 40 -4.42 12.96 9.09
N GLN A 41 -3.96 12.05 8.26
CA GLN A 41 -4.74 10.88 7.89
C GLN A 41 -4.89 10.03 9.15
N THR A 42 -6.01 10.24 9.84
CA THR A 42 -6.45 9.34 10.91
C THR A 42 -6.70 7.98 10.29
N VAL A 43 -5.90 6.99 10.67
CA VAL A 43 -6.17 5.58 10.40
C VAL A 43 -7.64 5.33 10.79
N PRO A 44 -8.49 4.76 9.93
CA PRO A 44 -9.91 4.59 10.24
C PRO A 44 -10.06 3.82 11.54
N ALA A 45 -10.89 4.32 12.44
CA ALA A 45 -11.19 3.66 13.74
C ALA A 45 -11.67 2.20 13.58
N ALA A 46 -12.21 1.86 12.41
CA ALA A 46 -12.60 0.51 12.04
C ALA A 46 -11.44 -0.50 11.96
N SER A 47 -10.23 -0.08 11.54
CA SER A 47 -9.06 -0.97 11.46
C SER A 47 -8.50 -1.30 12.85
N ALA A 48 -8.46 -0.31 13.75
CA ALA A 48 -8.04 -0.53 15.14
C ALA A 48 -9.00 -1.49 15.89
N GLN A 49 -10.31 -1.35 15.68
CA GLN A 49 -11.31 -2.24 16.29
C GLN A 49 -11.25 -3.67 15.73
N ALA A 50 -10.92 -3.83 14.45
CA ALA A 50 -10.72 -5.15 13.85
C ALA A 50 -9.46 -5.82 14.40
N ASP A 51 -8.36 -5.09 14.58
CA ASP A 51 -7.13 -5.58 15.18
C ASP A 51 -7.34 -6.04 16.63
N ASP A 52 -8.06 -5.28 17.44
CA ASP A 52 -8.41 -5.64 18.83
C ASP A 52 -9.25 -6.92 18.89
N LYS A 53 -10.24 -7.06 18.00
CA LYS A 53 -11.08 -8.25 17.90
C LYS A 53 -10.24 -9.47 17.48
N ASN A 54 -9.42 -9.33 16.46
CA ASN A 54 -8.60 -10.42 15.95
C ASN A 54 -7.53 -10.84 16.99
N ALA A 55 -6.97 -9.90 17.76
CA ALA A 55 -6.06 -10.18 18.87
C ALA A 55 -6.72 -11.02 19.97
N ALA A 56 -7.98 -10.72 20.31
CA ALA A 56 -8.74 -11.48 21.29
C ALA A 56 -9.02 -12.91 20.80
N ILE A 57 -9.37 -13.07 19.52
CA ILE A 57 -9.59 -14.39 18.89
C ILE A 57 -8.28 -15.18 18.86
N TYR A 58 -7.18 -14.56 18.43
CA TYR A 58 -5.85 -15.16 18.43
C TYR A 58 -5.47 -15.68 19.81
N THR A 59 -5.62 -14.86 20.86
CA THR A 59 -5.33 -15.27 22.24
C THR A 59 -6.19 -16.45 22.66
N ARG A 60 -7.50 -16.39 22.41
CA ARG A 60 -8.44 -17.45 22.79
C ARG A 60 -8.12 -18.78 22.11
N VAL A 61 -7.82 -18.77 20.82
CA VAL A 61 -7.59 -19.98 20.02
C VAL A 61 -6.18 -20.54 20.27
N CYS A 62 -5.15 -19.69 20.29
CA CYS A 62 -3.76 -20.15 20.29
C CYS A 62 -3.17 -20.37 21.67
N SER A 63 -3.68 -19.69 22.73
CA SER A 63 -3.10 -19.80 24.09
C SER A 63 -3.64 -20.98 24.89
N THR A 64 -4.53 -21.82 24.31
CA THR A 64 -5.14 -22.95 25.03
C THR A 64 -4.13 -24.05 25.37
N CYS A 65 -3.13 -24.25 24.54
CA CYS A 65 -2.21 -25.39 24.67
C CYS A 65 -0.77 -25.00 24.99
N HIS A 66 -0.34 -23.80 24.60
CA HIS A 66 1.03 -23.32 24.82
C HIS A 66 1.09 -21.79 24.70
N GLU A 67 2.19 -21.18 25.11
CA GLU A 67 2.47 -19.77 24.89
C GLU A 67 2.66 -19.52 23.39
N PRO A 68 1.79 -18.69 22.78
CA PRO A 68 1.78 -18.48 21.33
C PRO A 68 3.03 -17.74 20.82
N GLU A 69 3.75 -17.02 21.67
CA GLU A 69 4.94 -16.23 21.32
C GLU A 69 6.08 -17.05 20.72
N ARG A 70 6.12 -18.35 21.00
CA ARG A 70 7.16 -19.27 20.49
C ARG A 70 7.23 -19.33 18.97
N ILE A 71 6.12 -19.06 18.27
CA ILE A 71 6.06 -19.11 16.82
C ILE A 71 6.29 -17.74 16.16
N LEU A 72 6.32 -16.66 16.94
CA LEU A 72 6.34 -15.28 16.45
C LEU A 72 7.75 -14.76 16.13
N SER A 73 8.79 -15.55 16.38
CA SER A 73 10.19 -15.17 16.14
C SER A 73 10.54 -14.93 14.66
N ASN A 74 9.74 -15.46 13.74
CA ASN A 74 9.98 -15.35 12.31
C ASN A 74 8.76 -14.81 11.57
N ARG A 75 8.96 -13.83 10.70
CA ARG A 75 7.93 -13.37 9.78
C ARG A 75 7.67 -14.42 8.70
N ARG A 76 6.38 -14.62 8.35
CA ARG A 76 5.95 -15.61 7.37
C ARG A 76 5.01 -15.00 6.34
N THR A 77 4.95 -15.63 5.17
CA THR A 77 3.91 -15.31 4.18
C THR A 77 2.55 -15.83 4.63
N ARG A 78 1.47 -15.38 3.97
CA ARG A 78 0.11 -15.86 4.22
C ARG A 78 0.01 -17.38 4.14
N ASP A 79 0.56 -17.98 3.08
CA ASP A 79 0.55 -19.43 2.89
C ASP A 79 1.28 -20.17 4.03
N GLN A 80 2.45 -19.65 4.44
CA GLN A 80 3.21 -20.24 5.54
C GLN A 80 2.50 -20.12 6.90
N TRP A 81 1.75 -19.03 7.13
CA TRP A 81 0.92 -18.91 8.33
C TRP A 81 -0.29 -19.84 8.25
N GLY A 82 -0.90 -20.00 7.08
CA GLY A 82 -1.96 -20.99 6.83
C GLY A 82 -1.50 -22.39 7.20
N GLU A 83 -0.32 -22.84 6.70
CA GLU A 83 0.26 -24.13 7.06
C GLU A 83 0.51 -24.29 8.57
N VAL A 84 0.86 -23.21 9.28
CA VAL A 84 1.01 -23.26 10.75
C VAL A 84 -0.34 -23.47 11.42
N ILE A 85 -1.38 -22.75 10.97
CA ILE A 85 -2.76 -22.89 11.48
C ILE A 85 -3.27 -24.31 11.23
N ASP A 86 -3.13 -24.85 10.01
CA ASP A 86 -3.54 -26.22 9.66
C ASP A 86 -2.90 -27.25 10.59
N LYS A 87 -1.60 -27.13 10.83
CA LYS A 87 -0.88 -28.00 11.77
C LYS A 87 -1.40 -27.90 13.20
N MET A 88 -1.87 -26.72 13.63
CA MET A 88 -2.47 -26.56 14.96
C MET A 88 -3.85 -27.17 15.02
N VAL A 89 -4.66 -27.05 13.96
CA VAL A 89 -5.95 -27.73 13.83
C VAL A 89 -5.78 -29.24 13.88
N GLU A 90 -4.83 -29.81 13.14
CA GLU A 90 -4.49 -31.25 13.19
C GLU A 90 -4.09 -31.72 14.60
N ARG A 91 -3.54 -30.83 15.43
CA ARG A 91 -3.15 -31.09 16.82
C ARG A 91 -4.26 -30.82 17.82
N GLY A 92 -5.44 -30.43 17.35
CA GLY A 92 -6.63 -30.26 18.16
C GLY A 92 -6.96 -28.83 18.56
N ALA A 93 -6.39 -27.81 17.89
CA ALA A 93 -6.81 -26.43 18.09
C ALA A 93 -8.30 -26.29 17.75
N GLN A 94 -9.05 -25.60 18.64
CA GLN A 94 -10.49 -25.46 18.53
C GLN A 94 -10.85 -24.03 18.07
N GLY A 95 -11.69 -23.93 17.03
CA GLY A 95 -12.20 -22.68 16.47
C GLY A 95 -13.14 -22.94 15.32
N SER A 96 -13.89 -21.93 14.89
CA SER A 96 -14.60 -21.95 13.62
C SER A 96 -13.66 -21.51 12.47
N ASP A 97 -14.09 -21.69 11.22
CA ASP A 97 -13.34 -21.23 10.06
C ASP A 97 -13.11 -19.72 10.15
N GLU A 98 -14.12 -18.93 10.59
CA GLU A 98 -14.03 -17.49 10.79
C GLU A 98 -13.02 -17.12 11.92
N ASP A 99 -12.90 -17.97 12.95
CA ASP A 99 -11.90 -17.78 13.99
C ASP A 99 -10.48 -17.96 13.43
N PHE A 100 -10.27 -18.98 12.61
CA PHE A 100 -8.97 -19.23 11.98
C PHE A 100 -8.62 -18.16 10.93
N ASP A 101 -9.59 -17.64 10.18
CA ASP A 101 -9.41 -16.48 9.30
C ASP A 101 -8.98 -15.25 10.10
N ALA A 102 -9.64 -14.96 11.22
CA ALA A 102 -9.28 -13.85 12.10
C ALA A 102 -7.88 -14.01 12.70
N VAL A 103 -7.48 -15.23 13.06
CA VAL A 103 -6.12 -15.55 13.50
C VAL A 103 -5.11 -15.30 12.39
N LEU A 104 -5.40 -15.72 11.16
CA LEU A 104 -4.52 -15.48 10.01
C LEU A 104 -4.34 -13.98 9.75
N GLU A 105 -5.41 -13.20 9.76
CA GLU A 105 -5.33 -11.75 9.58
C GLU A 105 -4.51 -11.07 10.70
N TYR A 106 -4.67 -11.49 11.95
CA TYR A 106 -3.84 -11.01 13.06
C TYR A 106 -2.37 -11.31 12.83
N LEU A 107 -2.04 -12.57 12.46
CA LEU A 107 -0.67 -13.00 12.20
C LEU A 107 -0.05 -12.25 11.01
N MET A 108 -0.82 -12.02 9.95
CA MET A 108 -0.36 -11.24 8.80
C MET A 108 -0.10 -9.78 9.16
N SER A 109 -0.99 -9.16 9.93
CA SER A 109 -0.85 -7.76 10.34
C SER A 109 0.39 -7.51 11.22
N HIS A 110 0.75 -8.46 12.10
CA HIS A 110 1.81 -8.27 13.08
C HIS A 110 3.11 -9.00 12.75
N TYR A 111 3.02 -10.18 12.12
CA TYR A 111 4.12 -11.09 11.86
C TYR A 111 4.19 -11.54 10.39
N GLY A 112 3.51 -10.79 9.53
CA GLY A 112 3.47 -11.08 8.10
C GLY A 112 4.78 -10.73 7.39
N ARG A 113 5.00 -11.41 6.26
CA ARG A 113 5.99 -11.10 5.23
C ARG A 113 5.33 -11.17 3.87
N VAL A 114 5.61 -10.20 3.01
CA VAL A 114 5.03 -10.14 1.67
C VAL A 114 6.09 -10.16 0.58
N ASN A 115 5.82 -10.91 -0.48
CA ASN A 115 6.57 -10.78 -1.72
C ASN A 115 5.94 -9.66 -2.56
N VAL A 116 6.63 -8.52 -2.67
CA VAL A 116 6.11 -7.32 -3.35
C VAL A 116 5.84 -7.52 -4.84
N ASN A 117 6.45 -8.57 -5.43
CA ASN A 117 6.25 -8.91 -6.84
C ASN A 117 5.01 -9.79 -7.08
N ARG A 118 4.41 -10.36 -6.02
CA ARG A 118 3.30 -11.33 -6.13
C ARG A 118 2.08 -10.98 -5.28
N ALA A 119 2.30 -10.34 -4.12
CA ALA A 119 1.24 -10.11 -3.14
C ALA A 119 0.09 -9.26 -3.71
N ALA A 120 -1.11 -9.53 -3.22
CA ALA A 120 -2.29 -8.71 -3.47
C ALA A 120 -2.19 -7.34 -2.75
N PRO A 121 -2.90 -6.30 -3.21
CA PRO A 121 -2.86 -4.98 -2.56
C PRO A 121 -3.23 -5.04 -1.07
N GLU A 122 -4.17 -5.89 -0.70
CA GLU A 122 -4.63 -6.08 0.68
C GLU A 122 -3.50 -6.57 1.59
N ASP A 123 -2.74 -7.58 1.15
CA ASP A 123 -1.59 -8.10 1.89
C ASP A 123 -0.46 -7.07 1.99
N LEU A 124 -0.20 -6.31 0.92
CA LEU A 124 0.77 -5.21 0.93
C LEU A 124 0.37 -4.15 1.96
N GLY A 125 -0.90 -3.75 1.96
CA GLY A 125 -1.44 -2.79 2.93
C GLY A 125 -1.34 -3.30 4.37
N ALA A 126 -1.81 -4.51 4.64
CA ALA A 126 -1.83 -5.11 5.98
C ALA A 126 -0.43 -5.30 6.56
N VAL A 127 0.50 -5.85 5.78
CA VAL A 127 1.85 -6.22 6.25
C VAL A 127 2.79 -5.03 6.29
N LEU A 128 2.80 -4.19 5.26
CA LEU A 128 3.71 -3.04 5.15
C LEU A 128 3.13 -1.76 5.77
N LYS A 129 1.90 -1.83 6.32
CA LYS A 129 1.18 -0.68 6.91
C LYS A 129 0.99 0.47 5.92
N LEU A 130 0.85 0.13 4.66
CA LEU A 130 0.62 1.07 3.58
C LEU A 130 -0.85 1.42 3.45
N SER A 131 -1.13 2.61 2.94
CA SER A 131 -2.48 2.95 2.52
C SER A 131 -2.92 2.07 1.34
N GLU A 132 -4.23 1.90 1.16
CA GLU A 132 -4.78 1.19 0.00
C GLU A 132 -4.25 1.77 -1.32
N LYS A 133 -4.16 3.10 -1.41
CA LYS A 133 -3.61 3.80 -2.56
C LYS A 133 -2.15 3.41 -2.84
N ASP A 134 -1.31 3.34 -1.81
CA ASP A 134 0.10 3.00 -1.97
C ASP A 134 0.27 1.53 -2.34
N ALA A 135 -0.50 0.65 -1.74
CA ALA A 135 -0.53 -0.77 -2.09
C ALA A 135 -0.95 -1.00 -3.55
N GLN A 136 -1.98 -0.29 -4.01
CA GLN A 136 -2.40 -0.32 -5.42
C GLN A 136 -1.33 0.27 -6.35
N ALA A 137 -0.62 1.34 -5.93
CA ALA A 137 0.47 1.93 -6.70
C ALA A 137 1.63 0.95 -6.92
N ILE A 138 1.99 0.14 -5.90
CA ILE A 138 2.99 -0.92 -6.05
C ILE A 138 2.57 -1.93 -7.12
N VAL A 139 1.30 -2.39 -7.06
CA VAL A 139 0.78 -3.37 -8.02
C VAL A 139 0.74 -2.81 -9.44
N ALA A 140 0.28 -1.57 -9.61
CA ALA A 140 0.27 -0.90 -10.91
C ALA A 140 1.70 -0.74 -11.45
N TYR A 141 2.62 -0.25 -10.62
CA TYR A 141 4.01 -0.03 -11.03
C TYR A 141 4.69 -1.32 -11.51
N ARG A 142 4.57 -2.43 -10.76
CA ARG A 142 5.17 -3.70 -11.19
C ARG A 142 4.55 -4.27 -12.47
N SER A 143 3.26 -3.99 -12.71
CA SER A 143 2.58 -4.42 -13.93
C SER A 143 3.07 -3.67 -15.18
N GLU A 144 3.47 -2.42 -15.03
CA GLU A 144 3.93 -1.55 -16.11
C GLU A 144 5.46 -1.64 -16.33
N ASN A 145 6.24 -1.77 -15.24
CA ASN A 145 7.69 -1.66 -15.25
C ASN A 145 8.42 -2.99 -14.98
N GLY A 146 7.67 -4.06 -14.71
CA GLY A 146 8.23 -5.36 -14.33
C GLY A 146 8.50 -5.48 -12.83
N PRO A 147 9.03 -6.64 -12.40
CA PRO A 147 9.25 -6.94 -10.99
C PRO A 147 10.34 -6.05 -10.38
N PHE A 148 10.17 -5.74 -9.10
CA PHE A 148 11.18 -5.06 -8.29
C PHE A 148 12.36 -5.98 -8.05
N ALA A 149 13.58 -5.51 -8.32
CA ALA A 149 14.81 -6.27 -8.06
C ALA A 149 15.22 -6.21 -6.58
N ASP A 150 14.94 -5.09 -5.91
CA ASP A 150 15.38 -4.80 -4.56
C ASP A 150 14.51 -3.71 -3.90
N PHE A 151 14.84 -3.42 -2.65
CA PHE A 151 14.12 -2.41 -1.86
C PHE A 151 14.26 -0.99 -2.45
N GLU A 152 15.40 -0.66 -3.05
CA GLU A 152 15.61 0.65 -3.66
C GLU A 152 14.69 0.84 -4.86
N ALA A 153 14.51 -0.19 -5.69
CA ALA A 153 13.55 -0.16 -6.79
C ALA A 153 12.12 0.07 -6.30
N LEU A 154 11.75 -0.56 -5.16
CA LEU A 154 10.43 -0.38 -4.55
C LEU A 154 10.20 1.07 -4.06
N THR A 155 11.22 1.76 -3.56
CA THR A 155 11.09 3.16 -3.14
C THR A 155 10.88 4.15 -4.29
N LYS A 156 11.07 3.71 -5.55
CA LYS A 156 10.86 4.54 -6.75
C LYS A 156 9.41 4.59 -7.21
N VAL A 157 8.51 3.85 -6.57
CA VAL A 157 7.06 3.89 -6.89
C VAL A 157 6.54 5.32 -6.62
N PRO A 158 5.93 5.99 -7.63
CA PRO A 158 5.48 7.36 -7.47
C PRO A 158 4.43 7.51 -6.36
N GLY A 159 4.66 8.44 -5.45
CA GLY A 159 3.73 8.79 -4.39
C GLY A 159 3.67 7.82 -3.20
N ILE A 160 4.55 6.81 -3.16
CA ILE A 160 4.63 5.88 -2.03
C ILE A 160 5.18 6.57 -0.78
N ASP A 161 4.65 6.20 0.39
CA ASP A 161 5.22 6.62 1.68
C ASP A 161 6.49 5.81 1.98
N VAL A 162 7.65 6.39 1.62
CA VAL A 162 8.96 5.74 1.80
C VAL A 162 9.32 5.55 3.27
N GLU A 163 8.83 6.42 4.18
CA GLU A 163 9.13 6.29 5.62
C GLU A 163 8.39 5.09 6.22
N VAL A 164 7.11 4.92 5.88
CA VAL A 164 6.33 3.76 6.30
C VAL A 164 6.94 2.48 5.72
N LEU A 165 7.33 2.50 4.45
CA LEU A 165 7.95 1.37 3.78
C LEU A 165 9.28 0.98 4.45
N ALA A 166 10.13 1.96 4.80
CA ALA A 166 11.42 1.73 5.45
C ALA A 166 11.27 1.11 6.86
N LYS A 167 10.25 1.54 7.62
CA LYS A 167 9.93 0.97 8.96
C LYS A 167 9.54 -0.51 8.88
N ASN A 168 8.99 -0.95 7.75
CA ASN A 168 8.52 -2.32 7.55
C ASN A 168 9.42 -3.11 6.58
N ARG A 169 10.66 -2.68 6.38
CA ARG A 169 11.61 -3.27 5.43
C ARG A 169 11.81 -4.78 5.64
N ASP A 170 11.86 -5.23 6.90
CA ASP A 170 12.07 -6.64 7.26
C ASP A 170 10.89 -7.56 6.87
N ALA A 171 9.73 -6.96 6.59
CA ALA A 171 8.55 -7.65 6.11
C ALA A 171 8.51 -7.78 4.57
N VAL A 172 9.45 -7.13 3.85
CA VAL A 172 9.54 -7.16 2.39
C VAL A 172 10.34 -8.36 1.93
N SER A 173 9.90 -9.00 0.82
CA SER A 173 10.68 -9.96 0.01
C SER A 173 10.39 -9.72 -1.49
N PHE A 174 11.29 -10.21 -2.35
CA PHE A 174 11.27 -10.02 -3.80
C PHE A 174 11.14 -11.34 -4.55
#